data_469cb68b32d21db97bac06195dc0e6f5
#
_entry.id   469cb68b32d21db97bac06195dc0e6f5
#
_cell.length_a   1.000
_cell.length_b   1.000
_cell.length_c   1.000
_cell.angle_alpha   90.00
_cell.angle_beta   90.00
_cell.angle_gamma   90.00
#
_symmetry.space_group_name_H-M   'P 1'
#
loop_
_entity.id
_entity.type
_entity.pdbx_description
1 polymer ?
#
loop_
_entity_poly.entity_id
_entity_poly.type
_entity_poly.pdbx_seq_one_letter_code
_entity_poly.pdbx_strand_id
1 'polypeptide(L)' 'MKNSLIALIFIALTATYSAAKESAQETKDDIAKHRIMAAAHEAAAKCRESGKDDEVCNQALQAACKGIAIGKFCGMKHEH' A
#
# COMPACT_ATOMS: atom_id res chain seq x y z
N MET A 1 -43.72 19.38 -10.91
CA MET A 1 -43.39 18.51 -12.04
C MET A 1 -41.89 18.43 -12.36
N LYS A 2 -41.23 19.55 -12.39
CA LYS A 2 -39.79 19.58 -12.74
C LYS A 2 -38.86 19.09 -11.64
N ASN A 3 -39.33 19.09 -10.40
CA ASN A 3 -38.47 18.74 -9.25
C ASN A 3 -38.22 17.24 -9.07
N SER A 4 -39.07 16.39 -9.63
CA SER A 4 -38.92 14.93 -9.48
C SER A 4 -37.75 14.33 -10.27
N LEU A 5 -37.34 14.98 -11.35
CA LEU A 5 -36.21 14.50 -12.15
C LEU A 5 -34.85 14.67 -11.45
N ILE A 6 -34.72 15.72 -10.66
CA ILE A 6 -33.49 16.04 -9.94
C ILE A 6 -33.24 15.03 -8.82
N ALA A 7 -34.29 14.59 -8.13
CA ALA A 7 -34.18 13.61 -7.05
C ALA A 7 -33.65 12.25 -7.50
N LEU A 8 -33.99 11.81 -8.72
CA LEU A 8 -33.52 10.54 -9.26
C LEU A 8 -32.02 10.51 -9.51
N ILE A 9 -31.45 11.63 -9.92
CA ILE A 9 -30.01 11.74 -10.20
C ILE A 9 -29.20 11.60 -8.91
N PHE A 10 -29.66 12.18 -7.82
CA PHE A 10 -28.97 12.08 -6.52
C PHE A 10 -28.93 10.66 -5.98
N ILE A 11 -29.99 9.89 -6.14
CA ILE A 11 -30.05 8.51 -5.66
C ILE A 11 -29.03 7.63 -6.38
N ALA A 12 -28.89 7.80 -7.68
CA ALA A 12 -27.94 7.02 -8.48
C ALA A 12 -26.49 7.27 -8.06
N LEU A 13 -26.13 8.51 -7.78
CA LEU A 13 -24.78 8.88 -7.33
C LEU A 13 -24.45 8.28 -5.96
N THR A 14 -25.40 8.29 -5.04
CA THR A 14 -25.22 7.74 -3.69
C THR A 14 -24.95 6.23 -3.74
N ALA A 15 -25.69 5.48 -4.55
CA ALA A 15 -25.54 4.05 -4.68
C ALA A 15 -24.15 3.67 -5.22
N THR A 16 -23.65 4.41 -6.20
CA THR A 16 -22.34 4.16 -6.80
C THR A 16 -21.21 4.37 -5.78
N TYR A 17 -21.35 5.36 -4.91
CA TYR A 17 -20.32 5.71 -3.94
C TYR A 17 -20.17 4.65 -2.84
N SER A 18 -21.27 4.09 -2.35
CA SER A 18 -21.24 3.12 -1.25
C SER A 18 -20.62 1.78 -1.63
N ALA A 19 -20.63 1.39 -2.90
CA ALA A 19 -20.07 0.14 -3.37
C ALA A 19 -18.54 0.06 -3.30
N ALA A 20 -17.84 1.20 -3.23
CA ALA A 20 -16.38 1.27 -3.24
C ALA A 20 -15.75 1.34 -1.86
N LYS A 21 -16.54 1.31 -0.79
CA LYS A 21 -16.04 1.52 0.57
C LYS A 21 -15.51 0.22 1.18
N GLU A 22 -14.24 0.23 1.60
CA GLU A 22 -13.66 -0.90 2.33
C GLU A 22 -14.02 -0.86 3.82
N SER A 23 -13.83 -1.98 4.51
CA SER A 23 -14.09 -2.08 5.94
C SER A 23 -13.05 -1.35 6.77
N ALA A 24 -13.39 -1.04 8.02
CA ALA A 24 -12.45 -0.42 8.96
C ALA A 24 -11.25 -1.34 9.24
N GLN A 25 -11.47 -2.66 9.29
CA GLN A 25 -10.39 -3.60 9.51
C GLN A 25 -9.45 -3.68 8.30
N GLU A 26 -9.97 -3.70 7.09
CA GLU A 26 -9.16 -3.68 5.88
C GLU A 26 -8.29 -2.43 5.81
N THR A 27 -8.85 -1.29 6.22
CA THR A 27 -8.10 -0.03 6.27
C THR A 27 -6.95 -0.11 7.27
N LYS A 28 -7.18 -0.65 8.46
CA LYS A 28 -6.14 -0.81 9.48
C LYS A 28 -5.04 -1.74 9.01
N ASP A 29 -5.39 -2.83 8.37
CA ASP A 29 -4.43 -3.80 7.85
C ASP A 29 -3.57 -3.17 6.75
N ASP A 30 -4.18 -2.40 5.87
CA ASP A 30 -3.48 -1.70 4.81
C ASP A 30 -2.48 -0.68 5.36
N ILE A 31 -2.89 0.10 6.34
CA ILE A 31 -2.02 1.06 7.01
C ILE A 31 -0.82 0.35 7.65
N ALA A 32 -1.06 -0.76 8.35
CA ALA A 32 0.00 -1.53 8.99
C ALA A 32 1.02 -2.04 7.96
N LYS A 33 0.56 -2.55 6.82
CA LYS A 33 1.43 -3.02 5.74
C LYS A 33 2.29 -1.89 5.18
N HIS A 34 1.70 -0.72 4.96
CA HIS A 34 2.47 0.44 4.49
C HIS A 34 3.56 0.84 5.48
N ARG A 35 3.28 0.79 6.76
CA ARG A 35 4.27 1.11 7.79
C ARG A 35 5.39 0.09 7.86
N ILE A 36 5.06 -1.18 7.71
CA ILE A 36 6.07 -2.26 7.66
C ILE A 36 6.98 -2.07 6.46
N MET A 37 6.41 -1.78 5.28
CA MET A 37 7.20 -1.53 4.08
C MET A 37 8.11 -0.30 4.24
N ALA A 38 7.60 0.77 4.82
CA ALA A 38 8.38 1.97 5.06
C ALA A 38 9.58 1.69 5.99
N ALA A 39 9.34 0.94 7.07
CA ALA A 39 10.40 0.56 8.01
C ALA A 39 11.44 -0.34 7.35
N ALA A 40 10.99 -1.28 6.50
CA ALA A 40 11.88 -2.18 5.79
C ALA A 40 12.79 -1.42 4.81
N HIS A 41 12.24 -0.46 4.07
CA HIS A 41 13.02 0.37 3.15
C HIS A 41 13.98 1.29 3.90
N GLU A 42 13.59 1.85 5.03
CA GLU A 42 14.49 2.65 5.85
C GLU A 42 15.67 1.81 6.35
N ALA A 43 15.41 0.59 6.80
CA ALA A 43 16.46 -0.32 7.22
C ALA A 43 17.42 -0.67 6.05
N ALA A 44 16.87 -0.86 4.85
CA ALA A 44 17.68 -1.11 3.65
C ALA A 44 18.58 0.09 3.33
N ALA A 45 18.06 1.30 3.44
CA ALA A 45 18.84 2.52 3.24
C ALA A 45 20.01 2.61 4.22
N LYS A 46 19.73 2.37 5.51
CA LYS A 46 20.77 2.37 6.54
C LYS A 46 21.81 1.29 6.32
N CYS A 47 21.39 0.12 5.84
CA CYS A 47 22.28 -0.97 5.48
C CYS A 47 23.28 -0.52 4.41
N ARG A 48 22.79 0.13 3.35
CA ARG A 48 23.64 0.65 2.28
C ARG A 48 24.56 1.78 2.76
N GLU A 49 24.05 2.66 3.60
CA GLU A 49 24.86 3.73 4.19
C GLU A 49 26.00 3.20 5.04
N SER A 50 25.84 2.05 5.68
CA SER A 50 26.88 1.41 6.48
C SER A 50 28.00 0.79 5.65
N GLY A 51 27.89 0.79 4.33
CA GLY A 51 28.90 0.26 3.43
C GLY A 51 28.72 -1.21 3.07
N LYS A 52 27.67 -1.86 3.56
CA LYS A 52 27.38 -3.25 3.17
C LYS A 52 26.95 -3.30 1.72
N ASP A 53 27.26 -4.41 1.06
CA ASP A 53 26.95 -4.53 -0.33
C ASP A 53 25.45 -4.70 -0.61
N ASP A 54 25.09 -4.49 -1.85
CA ASP A 54 23.74 -4.50 -2.33
C ASP A 54 23.04 -5.85 -2.07
N GLU A 55 23.74 -6.95 -2.30
CA GLU A 55 23.17 -8.28 -2.12
C GLU A 55 22.76 -8.54 -0.67
N VAL A 56 23.60 -8.18 0.28
CA VAL A 56 23.33 -8.34 1.71
C VAL A 56 22.12 -7.50 2.13
N CYS A 57 22.09 -6.25 1.71
CA CYS A 57 20.99 -5.34 2.05
C CYS A 57 19.66 -5.76 1.41
N ASN A 58 19.71 -6.28 0.19
CA ASN A 58 18.51 -6.77 -0.49
C ASN A 58 17.97 -8.05 0.12
N GLN A 59 18.83 -8.96 0.57
CA GLN A 59 18.39 -10.16 1.28
C GLN A 59 17.66 -9.80 2.58
N ALA A 60 18.18 -8.84 3.32
CA ALA A 60 17.54 -8.35 4.54
C ALA A 60 16.17 -7.72 4.23
N LEU A 61 16.08 -6.94 3.15
CA LEU A 61 14.83 -6.33 2.71
C LEU A 61 13.79 -7.40 2.34
N GLN A 62 14.19 -8.40 1.57
CA GLN A 62 13.30 -9.50 1.18
C GLN A 62 12.75 -10.23 2.40
N ALA A 63 13.59 -10.51 3.38
CA ALA A 63 13.18 -11.17 4.60
C ALA A 63 12.17 -10.32 5.40
N ALA A 64 12.42 -9.02 5.50
CA ALA A 64 11.54 -8.10 6.23
C ALA A 64 10.17 -7.95 5.59
N CYS A 65 10.09 -8.09 4.28
CA CYS A 65 8.85 -7.87 3.52
C CYS A 65 8.11 -9.15 3.13
N LYS A 66 8.60 -10.30 3.55
CA LYS A 66 8.01 -11.59 3.19
C LYS A 66 6.54 -11.66 3.59
N GLY A 67 5.67 -11.85 2.60
CA GLY A 67 4.23 -11.93 2.83
C GLY A 67 3.53 -10.58 3.04
N ILE A 68 4.26 -9.48 2.96
CA ILE A 68 3.69 -8.14 3.19
C ILE A 68 3.40 -7.42 1.87
N ALA A 69 4.33 -7.50 0.92
CA ALA A 69 4.22 -6.79 -0.34
C ALA A 69 4.44 -7.72 -1.52
N ILE A 70 4.03 -7.28 -2.69
CA ILE A 70 4.23 -8.00 -3.95
C ILE A 70 5.68 -7.81 -4.40
N GLY A 71 6.32 -8.90 -4.79
CA GLY A 71 7.68 -8.89 -5.31
C GLY A 71 8.74 -9.06 -4.24
N LYS A 72 9.97 -9.17 -4.69
CA LYS A 72 11.12 -9.50 -3.83
C LYS A 72 11.63 -8.31 -3.03
N PHE A 73 11.42 -7.11 -3.52
CA PHE A 73 12.05 -5.92 -2.97
C PHE A 73 11.04 -4.97 -2.34
N CYS A 74 10.03 -5.53 -1.67
CA CYS A 74 9.04 -4.76 -0.93
C CYS A 74 8.32 -3.71 -1.77
N GLY A 75 7.93 -4.09 -2.98
CA GLY A 75 7.28 -3.19 -3.91
C GLY A 75 8.20 -2.26 -4.69
N MET A 76 9.50 -2.34 -4.45
CA MET A 76 10.48 -1.50 -5.14
C MET A 76 11.15 -2.28 -6.27
N LYS A 77 11.26 -1.63 -7.43
CA LYS A 77 11.99 -2.20 -8.55
C LYS A 77 13.49 -1.99 -8.33
N HIS A 78 14.24 -3.08 -8.35
CA HIS A 78 15.68 -3.03 -8.15
C HIS A 78 16.40 -2.98 -9.49
N GLU A 79 17.16 -1.93 -9.72
CA GLU A 79 17.90 -1.71 -10.97
C GLU A 79 19.38 -1.50 -10.69
N HIS A 80 20.16 -2.12 -11.51
CA HIS A 80 21.61 -1.93 -11.58
C HIS A 80 22.01 -1.61 -12.99
#